data_a9c068174682eb6268281237fbc8de92
#
_entry.id   a9c068174682eb6268281237fbc8de92
#
_cell.length_a   1.000
_cell.length_b   1.000
_cell.length_c   1.000
_cell.angle_alpha   90.00
_cell.angle_beta   90.00
_cell.angle_gamma   90.00
#
_symmetry.space_group_name_H-M   'P 1'
#
loop_
_entity.id
_entity.type
_entity.pdbx_description
1 polymer ?
#
loop_
_entity_poly.entity_id
_entity_poly.type
_entity_poly.pdbx_seq_one_letter_code
_entity_poly.pdbx_strand_id
1 'polypeptide(L)'
;MLAVDLVGLFLPLSYAIGQGNPMKTFTLEEAQSLLPVLEALLKRAVEGRQSAEAVEASLSDLCRRIYLSGGMRVDVAAVAKQRVEIEAHLQRVRESIAEIDSIGVQVKDIEAGLLDFPCRLDDQVVLLCWRMGESAIEHWHTVEGGFQTRQPVDERFRRHSASGGRLN
;
A
#
# COMPACT_ATOMS: atom_id res chain seq x y z
N MET A 1 25.34 -7.72 -3.74
CA MET A 1 24.50 -6.53 -3.69
C MET A 1 23.32 -6.83 -4.61
N LEU A 2 22.29 -7.45 -4.07
CA LEU A 2 21.02 -7.71 -4.73
C LEU A 2 19.99 -7.00 -3.86
N ALA A 3 19.89 -5.67 -4.02
CA ALA A 3 18.70 -4.96 -3.62
C ALA A 3 17.60 -5.50 -4.52
N VAL A 4 16.64 -6.23 -3.93
CA VAL A 4 15.42 -6.53 -4.63
C VAL A 4 14.70 -5.20 -4.76
N ASP A 5 14.83 -4.59 -5.95
CA ASP A 5 14.12 -3.37 -6.31
C ASP A 5 12.62 -3.67 -6.23
N LEU A 6 12.03 -3.44 -5.06
CA LEU A 6 10.58 -3.43 -4.86
C LEU A 6 9.91 -2.24 -5.59
N VAL A 7 10.72 -1.39 -6.25
CA VAL A 7 10.25 -0.27 -7.09
C VAL A 7 9.40 -0.75 -8.27
N GLY A 8 9.55 -2.02 -8.68
CA GLY A 8 8.74 -2.62 -9.74
C GLY A 8 7.29 -2.95 -9.37
N LEU A 9 6.89 -2.87 -8.09
CA LEU A 9 5.51 -3.17 -7.67
C LEU A 9 4.58 -1.95 -7.71
N PHE A 10 5.14 -0.76 -7.92
CA PHE A 10 4.36 0.46 -8.13
C PHE A 10 4.07 0.65 -9.62
N LEU A 11 3.01 0.04 -10.11
CA LEU A 11 2.44 0.44 -11.40
C LEU A 11 1.84 1.84 -11.23
N PRO A 12 2.30 2.85 -12.00
CA PRO A 12 1.75 4.20 -11.88
C PRO A 12 0.28 4.21 -12.28
N LEU A 13 -0.49 5.08 -11.64
CA LEU A 13 -1.92 5.33 -11.86
C LEU A 13 -2.32 5.47 -13.36
N SER A 14 -1.37 5.84 -14.23
CA SER A 14 -1.56 5.94 -15.68
C SER A 14 -1.92 4.61 -16.37
N TYR A 15 -1.64 3.45 -15.73
CA TYR A 15 -1.98 2.15 -16.31
C TYR A 15 -3.45 1.75 -16.07
N ALA A 16 -4.07 2.22 -14.99
CA ALA A 16 -5.47 1.90 -14.66
C ALA A 16 -6.49 2.68 -15.50
N ILE A 17 -6.10 3.83 -16.08
CA ILE A 17 -6.99 4.70 -16.87
C ILE A 17 -7.26 4.13 -18.28
N GLY A 18 -6.49 3.14 -18.74
CA GLY A 18 -6.54 2.63 -20.13
C GLY A 18 -7.38 1.38 -20.38
N GLN A 19 -7.93 0.72 -19.37
CA GLN A 19 -8.57 -0.60 -19.51
C GLN A 19 -10.09 -0.56 -19.27
N GLY A 20 -10.85 0.34 -19.85
CA GLY A 20 -12.30 0.20 -20.10
C GLY A 20 -13.25 -0.20 -18.93
N ASN A 21 -12.72 -0.43 -17.74
CA ASN A 21 -13.51 -0.72 -16.54
C ASN A 21 -13.71 0.61 -15.78
N PRO A 22 -14.96 1.03 -15.49
CA PRO A 22 -15.19 2.26 -14.76
C PRO A 22 -14.44 2.19 -13.42
N MET A 23 -13.54 3.16 -13.18
CA MET A 23 -12.82 3.26 -11.91
C MET A 23 -13.84 3.31 -10.78
N LYS A 24 -13.73 2.38 -9.83
CA LYS A 24 -14.58 2.40 -8.63
C LYS A 24 -14.28 3.68 -7.84
N THR A 25 -15.32 4.45 -7.56
CA THR A 25 -15.24 5.64 -6.72
C THR A 25 -15.99 5.41 -5.42
N PHE A 26 -15.56 6.08 -4.37
CA PHE A 26 -16.13 5.96 -3.03
C PHE A 26 -16.72 7.31 -2.61
N THR A 27 -17.78 7.28 -1.84
CA THR A 27 -18.17 8.41 -1.00
C THR A 27 -17.25 8.47 0.23
N LEU A 28 -17.23 9.61 0.93
CA LEU A 28 -16.47 9.72 2.19
C LEU A 28 -16.93 8.68 3.22
N GLU A 29 -18.23 8.44 3.33
CA GLU A 29 -18.80 7.48 4.29
C GLU A 29 -18.41 6.04 3.96
N GLU A 30 -18.48 5.66 2.68
CA GLU A 30 -18.03 4.34 2.22
C GLU A 30 -16.55 4.12 2.51
N ALA A 31 -15.69 5.10 2.14
CA ALA A 31 -14.26 5.03 2.41
C ALA A 31 -13.97 4.92 3.91
N GLN A 32 -14.67 5.72 4.73
CA GLN A 32 -14.53 5.71 6.19
C GLN A 32 -14.90 4.34 6.79
N SER A 33 -15.95 3.69 6.27
CA SER A 33 -16.43 2.39 6.75
C SER A 33 -15.44 1.25 6.46
N LEU A 34 -14.59 1.41 5.46
CA LEU A 34 -13.58 0.42 5.06
C LEU A 34 -12.29 0.49 5.88
N LEU A 35 -12.04 1.60 6.59
CA LEU A 35 -10.78 1.82 7.30
C LEU A 35 -10.35 0.67 8.21
N PRO A 36 -11.22 0.04 9.04
CA PRO A 36 -10.79 -1.02 9.93
C PRO A 36 -10.21 -2.24 9.20
N VAL A 37 -10.80 -2.60 8.06
CA VAL A 37 -10.31 -3.73 7.25
C VAL A 37 -9.03 -3.35 6.52
N LEU A 38 -8.98 -2.16 5.93
CA LEU A 38 -7.82 -1.67 5.19
C LEU A 38 -6.61 -1.45 6.10
N GLU A 39 -6.83 -0.94 7.31
CA GLU A 39 -5.78 -0.80 8.31
C GLU A 39 -5.17 -2.16 8.70
N ALA A 40 -6.00 -3.19 8.88
CA ALA A 40 -5.52 -4.54 9.17
C ALA A 40 -4.71 -5.13 8.01
N LEU A 41 -5.15 -4.95 6.77
CA LEU A 41 -4.43 -5.40 5.57
C LEU A 41 -3.10 -4.65 5.40
N LEU A 42 -3.12 -3.34 5.55
CA LEU A 42 -1.93 -2.50 5.45
C LEU A 42 -0.91 -2.84 6.53
N LYS A 43 -1.37 -3.03 7.78
CA LYS A 43 -0.52 -3.48 8.89
C LYS A 43 0.14 -4.82 8.59
N ARG A 44 -0.61 -5.79 8.05
CA ARG A 44 -0.06 -7.08 7.62
C ARG A 44 1.01 -6.94 6.54
N ALA A 45 0.84 -6.01 5.59
CA ALA A 45 1.83 -5.71 4.57
C ALA A 45 3.10 -5.09 5.17
N VAL A 46 2.96 -4.09 6.05
CA VAL A 46 4.09 -3.43 6.76
C VAL A 46 4.88 -4.45 7.58
N GLU A 47 4.20 -5.26 8.39
CA GLU A 47 4.84 -6.30 9.22
C GLU A 47 5.54 -7.36 8.35
N GLY A 48 4.93 -7.77 7.24
CA GLY A 48 5.54 -8.71 6.30
C GLY A 48 6.83 -8.15 5.69
N ARG A 49 6.82 -6.88 5.29
CA ARG A 49 7.99 -6.19 4.76
C ARG A 49 9.12 -6.09 5.80
N GLN A 50 8.81 -5.61 7.00
CA GLN A 50 9.78 -5.50 8.09
C GLN A 50 10.41 -6.85 8.44
N SER A 51 9.61 -7.92 8.44
CA SER A 51 10.11 -9.28 8.68
C SER A 51 11.06 -9.75 7.57
N ALA A 52 10.74 -9.49 6.30
CA ALA A 52 11.63 -9.81 5.18
C ALA A 52 12.95 -9.05 5.28
N GLU A 53 12.91 -7.75 5.54
CA GLU A 53 14.10 -6.90 5.72
C GLU A 53 15.01 -7.37 6.87
N ALA A 54 14.42 -7.82 7.97
CA ALA A 54 15.19 -8.35 9.11
C ALA A 54 15.97 -9.62 8.74
N VAL A 55 15.35 -10.54 7.97
CA VAL A 55 16.02 -11.75 7.49
C VAL A 55 17.08 -11.43 6.44
N GLU A 56 16.81 -10.49 5.52
CA GLU A 56 17.77 -10.00 4.54
C GLU A 56 19.00 -9.36 5.19
N ALA A 57 18.80 -8.55 6.24
CA ALA A 57 19.90 -7.97 7.01
C ALA A 57 20.80 -9.04 7.66
N SER A 58 20.18 -10.12 8.19
CA SER A 58 20.92 -11.26 8.73
C SER A 58 21.77 -11.97 7.67
N LEU A 59 21.22 -12.20 6.47
CA LEU A 59 21.96 -12.80 5.35
C LEU A 59 23.09 -11.87 4.86
N SER A 60 22.83 -10.58 4.79
CA SER A 60 23.85 -9.58 4.40
C SER A 60 25.01 -9.56 5.38
N ASP A 61 24.74 -9.61 6.70
CA ASP A 61 25.78 -9.70 7.72
C ASP A 61 26.58 -11.01 7.63
N LEU A 62 25.93 -12.13 7.33
CA LEU A 62 26.61 -13.40 7.07
C LEU A 62 27.57 -13.28 5.88
N CYS A 63 27.11 -12.70 4.76
CA CYS A 63 27.94 -12.47 3.58
C CYS A 63 29.16 -11.59 3.90
N ARG A 64 28.95 -10.54 4.67
CA ARG A 64 30.02 -9.65 5.12
C ARG A 64 31.05 -10.39 5.96
N ARG A 65 30.64 -11.23 6.91
CA ARG A 65 31.55 -12.03 7.74
C ARG A 65 32.35 -13.03 6.90
N ILE A 66 31.72 -13.72 5.93
CA ILE A 66 32.43 -14.62 5.02
C ILE A 66 33.54 -13.88 4.27
N TYR A 67 33.23 -12.70 3.73
CA TYR A 67 34.19 -11.89 2.99
C TYR A 67 35.38 -11.45 3.87
N LEU A 68 35.13 -10.94 5.07
CA LEU A 68 36.16 -10.44 5.97
C LEU A 68 37.05 -11.53 6.54
N SER A 69 36.56 -12.76 6.68
CA SER A 69 37.34 -13.91 7.20
C SER A 69 38.09 -14.67 6.11
N GLY A 70 38.01 -14.25 4.84
CA GLY A 70 38.62 -15.00 3.73
C GLY A 70 37.93 -16.33 3.43
N GLY A 71 36.71 -16.54 3.93
CA GLY A 71 35.94 -17.75 3.81
C GLY A 71 35.60 -18.38 5.17
N MET A 72 34.48 -19.08 5.24
CA MET A 72 34.04 -19.82 6.42
C MET A 72 33.11 -20.97 6.06
N ARG A 73 32.96 -21.95 6.95
CA ARG A 73 31.92 -22.98 6.79
C ARG A 73 30.57 -22.33 7.03
N VAL A 74 29.66 -22.55 6.09
CA VAL A 74 28.29 -22.03 6.15
C VAL A 74 27.32 -23.21 6.11
N ASP A 75 26.26 -23.15 6.93
CA ASP A 75 25.12 -24.05 6.82
C ASP A 75 24.24 -23.62 5.64
N VAL A 76 24.43 -24.29 4.53
CA VAL A 76 23.71 -24.00 3.29
C VAL A 76 22.19 -24.25 3.45
N ALA A 77 21.79 -25.23 4.28
CA ALA A 77 20.38 -25.51 4.54
C ALA A 77 19.72 -24.37 5.34
N ALA A 78 20.44 -23.81 6.33
CA ALA A 78 19.94 -22.66 7.06
C ALA A 78 19.79 -21.42 6.16
N VAL A 79 20.74 -21.15 5.27
CA VAL A 79 20.65 -20.06 4.29
C VAL A 79 19.48 -20.28 3.32
N ALA A 80 19.28 -21.50 2.84
CA ALA A 80 18.14 -21.82 1.96
C ALA A 80 16.81 -21.59 2.69
N LYS A 81 16.71 -21.99 3.96
CA LYS A 81 15.50 -21.75 4.78
C LYS A 81 15.21 -20.25 4.93
N GLN A 82 16.21 -19.43 5.22
CA GLN A 82 16.06 -17.98 5.33
C GLN A 82 15.56 -17.36 4.02
N ARG A 83 16.03 -17.82 2.86
CA ARG A 83 15.53 -17.34 1.55
C ARG A 83 14.05 -17.68 1.32
N VAL A 84 13.63 -18.90 1.69
CA VAL A 84 12.22 -19.29 1.64
C VAL A 84 11.37 -18.44 2.58
N GLU A 85 11.90 -18.11 3.76
CA GLU A 85 11.22 -17.26 4.73
C GLU A 85 11.02 -15.83 4.20
N ILE A 86 12.04 -15.22 3.58
CA ILE A 86 11.92 -13.93 2.89
C ILE A 86 10.80 -13.97 1.85
N GLU A 87 10.81 -14.98 0.97
CA GLU A 87 9.79 -15.11 -0.08
C GLU A 87 8.38 -15.26 0.51
N ALA A 88 8.21 -16.01 1.59
CA ALA A 88 6.94 -16.15 2.28
C ALA A 88 6.44 -14.82 2.88
N HIS A 89 7.33 -14.00 3.42
CA HIS A 89 6.99 -12.67 3.92
C HIS A 89 6.60 -11.72 2.78
N LEU A 90 7.37 -11.70 1.69
CA LEU A 90 7.06 -10.87 0.51
C LEU A 90 5.76 -11.31 -0.17
N GLN A 91 5.45 -12.60 -0.17
CA GLN A 91 4.18 -13.10 -0.69
C GLN A 91 2.99 -12.56 0.12
N ARG A 92 3.08 -12.53 1.45
CA ARG A 92 2.04 -11.91 2.31
C ARG A 92 1.85 -10.43 2.02
N VAL A 93 2.94 -9.71 1.73
CA VAL A 93 2.87 -8.29 1.31
C VAL A 93 2.08 -8.17 0.01
N ARG A 94 2.44 -8.97 -1.02
CA ARG A 94 1.74 -8.95 -2.32
C ARG A 94 0.25 -9.28 -2.19
N GLU A 95 -0.09 -10.29 -1.40
CA GLU A 95 -1.49 -10.67 -1.16
C GLU A 95 -2.28 -9.57 -0.47
N SER A 96 -1.70 -8.92 0.54
CA SER A 96 -2.36 -7.80 1.23
C SER A 96 -2.59 -6.61 0.31
N ILE A 97 -1.61 -6.26 -0.53
CA ILE A 97 -1.75 -5.17 -1.50
C ILE A 97 -2.81 -5.53 -2.54
N ALA A 98 -2.77 -6.75 -3.09
CA ALA A 98 -3.75 -7.19 -4.08
C ALA A 98 -5.19 -7.19 -3.52
N GLU A 99 -5.36 -7.51 -2.24
CA GLU A 99 -6.65 -7.46 -1.56
C GLU A 99 -7.14 -6.00 -1.43
N ILE A 100 -6.28 -5.06 -1.05
CA ILE A 100 -6.59 -3.62 -1.01
C ILE A 100 -6.96 -3.11 -2.41
N ASP A 101 -6.17 -3.44 -3.43
CA ASP A 101 -6.42 -3.04 -4.82
C ASP A 101 -7.74 -3.62 -5.36
N SER A 102 -8.09 -4.85 -4.96
CA SER A 102 -9.36 -5.49 -5.37
C SER A 102 -10.59 -4.77 -4.82
N ILE A 103 -10.45 -4.10 -3.68
CA ILE A 103 -11.50 -3.24 -3.10
C ILE A 103 -11.67 -1.97 -3.96
N GLY A 104 -10.62 -1.54 -4.66
CA GLY A 104 -10.55 -0.32 -5.47
C GLY A 104 -9.82 0.83 -4.78
N VAL A 105 -9.13 0.54 -3.67
CA VAL A 105 -8.30 1.49 -2.90
C VAL A 105 -6.84 1.35 -3.34
N GLN A 106 -6.11 2.45 -3.38
CA GLN A 106 -4.73 2.49 -3.86
C GLN A 106 -3.76 2.59 -2.70
N VAL A 107 -2.80 1.67 -2.64
CA VAL A 107 -1.66 1.79 -1.72
C VAL A 107 -0.64 2.73 -2.36
N LYS A 108 -0.40 3.89 -1.77
CA LYS A 108 0.57 4.88 -2.27
C LYS A 108 1.96 4.69 -1.67
N ASP A 109 2.01 4.39 -0.41
CA ASP A 109 3.26 4.18 0.30
C ASP A 109 3.03 3.20 1.45
N ILE A 110 3.70 2.05 1.39
CA ILE A 110 3.59 1.01 2.43
C ILE A 110 4.32 1.45 3.70
N GLU A 111 5.48 2.12 3.58
CA GLU A 111 6.28 2.55 4.73
C GLU A 111 5.58 3.64 5.54
N ALA A 112 5.04 4.63 4.82
CA ALA A 112 4.27 5.71 5.44
C ALA A 112 2.82 5.28 5.77
N GLY A 113 2.38 4.13 5.29
CA GLY A 113 1.02 3.63 5.48
C GLY A 113 -0.04 4.48 4.80
N LEU A 114 0.20 4.91 3.53
CA LEU A 114 -0.69 5.81 2.80
C LEU A 114 -1.64 5.07 1.88
N LEU A 115 -2.93 5.38 2.01
CA LEU A 115 -4.00 4.89 1.15
C LEU A 115 -4.75 6.06 0.51
N ASP A 116 -5.05 5.92 -0.79
CA ASP A 116 -5.88 6.85 -1.53
C ASP A 116 -7.16 6.16 -2.03
N PHE A 117 -8.29 6.82 -1.82
CA PHE A 117 -9.61 6.36 -2.23
C PHE A 117 -10.11 7.27 -3.36
N PRO A 118 -10.26 6.77 -4.60
CA PRO A 118 -10.87 7.56 -5.66
C PRO A 118 -12.28 8.00 -5.26
N CYS A 119 -12.54 9.29 -5.33
CA CYS A 119 -13.82 9.91 -4.99
C CYS A 119 -14.26 10.84 -6.12
N ARG A 120 -15.54 10.86 -6.42
CA ARG A 120 -16.09 11.81 -7.39
C ARG A 120 -16.52 13.08 -6.66
N LEU A 121 -16.01 14.22 -7.07
CA LEU A 121 -16.33 15.52 -6.52
C LEU A 121 -16.53 16.51 -7.67
N ASP A 122 -17.70 17.14 -7.79
CA ASP A 122 -18.00 18.13 -8.83
C ASP A 122 -17.60 17.67 -10.25
N ASP A 123 -17.97 16.45 -10.63
CA ASP A 123 -17.64 15.81 -11.92
C ASP A 123 -16.14 15.50 -12.15
N GLN A 124 -15.30 15.72 -11.19
CA GLN A 124 -13.89 15.36 -11.23
C GLN A 124 -13.59 14.19 -10.29
N VAL A 125 -12.54 13.42 -10.62
CA VAL A 125 -12.01 12.41 -9.72
C VAL A 125 -10.95 13.06 -8.85
N VAL A 126 -11.12 12.97 -7.55
CA VAL A 126 -10.14 13.37 -6.53
C VAL A 126 -9.79 12.14 -5.68
N LEU A 127 -8.79 12.25 -4.84
CA LEU A 127 -8.32 11.18 -3.97
C LEU A 127 -8.51 11.59 -2.51
N LEU A 128 -9.41 10.87 -1.81
CA LEU A 128 -9.47 10.94 -0.35
C LEU A 128 -8.25 10.23 0.19
N CYS A 129 -7.47 10.90 1.01
CA CYS A 129 -6.17 10.41 1.48
C CYS A 129 -6.23 10.09 2.97
N TRP A 130 -5.81 8.88 3.32
CA TRP A 130 -5.69 8.43 4.70
C TRP A 130 -4.31 7.87 4.97
N ARG A 131 -3.80 8.14 6.15
CA ARG A 131 -2.54 7.59 6.64
C ARG A 131 -2.79 6.72 7.86
N MET A 132 -2.14 5.58 7.92
CA MET A 132 -2.22 4.66 9.05
C MET A 132 -1.97 5.39 10.38
N GLY A 133 -2.92 5.21 11.32
CA GLY A 133 -2.94 5.90 12.60
C GLY A 133 -3.81 7.15 12.65
N GLU A 134 -4.31 7.67 11.52
CA GLU A 134 -5.36 8.69 11.51
C GLU A 134 -6.70 8.04 11.86
N SER A 135 -7.49 8.66 12.74
CA SER A 135 -8.78 8.12 13.20
C SER A 135 -9.87 8.20 12.14
N ALA A 136 -9.71 9.07 11.16
CA ALA A 136 -10.67 9.36 10.11
C ALA A 136 -9.99 9.87 8.84
N ILE A 137 -10.71 9.81 7.71
CA ILE A 137 -10.29 10.46 6.47
C ILE A 137 -10.65 11.94 6.57
N GLU A 138 -9.66 12.77 6.82
CA GLU A 138 -9.83 14.22 7.01
C GLU A 138 -9.23 15.06 5.86
N HIS A 139 -8.59 14.40 4.89
CA HIS A 139 -7.88 15.08 3.81
C HIS A 139 -8.17 14.47 2.45
N TRP A 140 -8.02 15.28 1.43
CA TRP A 140 -8.10 14.89 0.03
C TRP A 140 -7.07 15.66 -0.81
N HIS A 141 -6.77 15.19 -2.01
CA HIS A 141 -5.94 15.91 -2.99
C HIS A 141 -6.39 15.57 -4.42
N THR A 142 -5.95 16.38 -5.39
CA THR A 142 -6.14 16.07 -6.81
C THR A 142 -5.26 14.91 -7.24
N VAL A 143 -5.59 14.26 -8.35
CA VAL A 143 -4.83 13.12 -8.87
C VAL A 143 -3.36 13.49 -9.13
N GLU A 144 -3.10 14.73 -9.56
CA GLU A 144 -1.74 15.24 -9.83
C GLU A 144 -1.01 15.75 -8.60
N GLY A 145 -1.73 16.10 -7.52
CA GLY A 145 -1.17 16.84 -6.39
C GLY A 145 -0.38 15.97 -5.40
N GLY A 146 -0.83 14.78 -5.10
CA GLY A 146 -0.23 13.88 -4.12
C GLY A 146 -0.30 14.37 -2.66
N PHE A 147 0.33 13.62 -1.76
CA PHE A 147 0.25 13.81 -0.30
C PHE A 147 0.63 15.22 0.20
N GLN A 148 1.58 15.87 -0.45
CA GLN A 148 2.06 17.21 -0.04
C GLN A 148 1.04 18.32 -0.27
N THR A 149 0.04 18.08 -1.13
CA THR A 149 -0.98 19.06 -1.50
C THR A 149 -2.33 18.75 -0.86
N ARG A 150 -2.34 17.95 0.21
CA ARG A 150 -3.57 17.58 0.92
C ARG A 150 -4.33 18.80 1.40
N GLN A 151 -5.63 18.80 1.16
CA GLN A 151 -6.60 19.80 1.61
C GLN A 151 -7.56 19.15 2.60
N PRO A 152 -8.10 19.88 3.57
CA PRO A 152 -9.11 19.34 4.47
C PRO A 152 -10.39 18.97 3.71
N VAL A 153 -11.01 17.87 4.10
CA VAL A 153 -12.34 17.45 3.64
C VAL A 153 -13.37 18.50 4.10
N ASP A 154 -14.20 18.94 3.18
CA ASP A 154 -15.24 19.94 3.41
C ASP A 154 -16.66 19.42 3.21
N GLU A 155 -17.68 20.30 3.32
CA GLU A 155 -19.08 19.92 3.21
C GLU A 155 -19.50 19.38 1.84
N ARG A 156 -18.73 19.61 0.77
CA ARG A 156 -19.02 19.09 -0.56
C ARG A 156 -19.05 17.55 -0.55
N PHE A 157 -18.12 16.94 0.20
CA PHE A 157 -18.04 15.48 0.33
C PHE A 157 -19.25 14.89 1.07
N ARG A 158 -19.83 15.62 2.04
CA ARG A 158 -21.03 15.18 2.78
C ARG A 158 -22.30 15.27 1.96
N ARG A 159 -22.42 16.24 1.05
CA ARG A 159 -23.58 16.42 0.17
C ARG A 159 -23.65 15.32 -0.91
N HIS A 160 -22.51 14.85 -1.38
CA HIS A 160 -22.45 13.76 -2.37
C HIS A 160 -22.92 12.41 -1.80
N SER A 161 -22.73 12.16 -0.53
CA SER A 161 -23.25 10.98 0.18
C SER A 161 -24.80 10.95 0.19
N ALA A 162 -25.44 12.11 0.28
CA ALA A 162 -26.89 12.20 0.36
C ALA A 162 -27.62 12.04 -1.00
N SER A 163 -26.93 12.24 -2.13
CA SER A 163 -27.53 12.17 -3.48
C SER A 163 -27.40 10.79 -4.14
N GLY A 164 -26.51 9.91 -3.66
CA GLY A 164 -26.31 8.56 -4.19
C GLY A 164 -27.39 7.53 -3.81
N GLY A 165 -28.32 7.89 -2.92
CA GLY A 165 -29.35 7.00 -2.39
C GLY A 165 -30.68 6.95 -3.16
N ARG A 166 -30.76 7.53 -4.36
CA ARG A 166 -31.98 7.46 -5.20
C ARG A 166 -31.67 6.87 -6.58
N LEU A 167 -31.55 5.57 -6.63
CA LEU A 167 -31.87 4.83 -7.83
C LEU A 167 -33.11 3.99 -7.54
N ASN A 168 -34.20 4.35 -8.20
CA ASN A 168 -35.41 3.54 -8.34
C ASN A 168 -35.08 2.14 -8.85
#